data_e61b0c5e2a6de4bfc5e14b8f6bea190a
#
_entry.id   e61b0c5e2a6de4bfc5e14b8f6bea190a
#
_cell.length_a   1.000
_cell.length_b   1.000
_cell.length_c   1.000
_cell.angle_alpha   90.00
_cell.angle_beta   90.00
_cell.angle_gamma   90.00
#
_symmetry.space_group_name_H-M   'P 1'
#
loop_
_entity.id
_entity.type
_entity.pdbx_description
1 polymer ?
#
loop_
_entity_poly.entity_id
_entity_poly.type
_entity_poly.pdbx_seq_one_letter_code
_entity_poly.pdbx_strand_id
1 'polypeptide(L)'
;MTNKTDIKVFLVNIITIGILIFILFCAWNFYLDNNFNDFLRSEAKVHTSKFLRDNEVKYSDMRSYKIESNEYNDAMFSKEIKVEKNTPYKVSCMVKTNNIEAEKEKSDIGAQISISDTTEKSISIDGTQDWQKLEFIFNSKNREKVDIAFRLGGVDGNARGEAWFSDFSIEKGTKEGNNDWNYACFIFKNTSVNVNGKQININITNEDISNIKNTIKRFERSCYTLSKGKMKANCNIHIIEQPISTLSYDDKFGYYLEPKDIGAQIKDIIDKSNYDHIFAIVRLGNDKYMTEIEVKDWIGLGSMDYYGIGFSNIRLPNDSKSYTYKYKIGINEFPEEVFLHEFLHSLERTAKESGDEIPALHDYEKYGYTDEKLVGQKKWYMDYMNKEIKTDSGKIGLPAEIYNMKPAKNSNFEYSYKLDVYKEPKNFIEEVQQVFNKVCKKINEII
;
A
#
# COMPACT_ATOMS: atom_id res chain seq x y z
N MET A 1 25.76 -72.50 -8.01
CA MET A 1 26.29 -71.71 -9.11
C MET A 1 25.13 -70.84 -9.61
N THR A 2 25.06 -69.62 -9.14
CA THR A 2 24.05 -68.64 -9.66
C THR A 2 24.42 -68.28 -11.09
N ASN A 3 23.50 -68.48 -11.99
CA ASN A 3 23.69 -68.34 -13.44
C ASN A 3 23.99 -66.82 -13.73
N LYS A 4 25.04 -66.52 -14.50
CA LYS A 4 25.41 -65.14 -14.90
C LYS A 4 24.25 -64.38 -15.50
N THR A 5 23.30 -65.09 -16.09
CA THR A 5 22.06 -64.53 -16.70
C THR A 5 21.13 -63.99 -15.64
N ASP A 6 20.97 -64.68 -14.49
CA ASP A 6 20.07 -64.26 -13.41
C ASP A 6 20.55 -63.00 -12.72
N ILE A 7 21.89 -62.86 -12.57
CA ILE A 7 22.50 -61.65 -12.00
C ILE A 7 22.31 -60.44 -12.96
N LYS A 8 22.43 -60.63 -14.28
CA LYS A 8 22.18 -59.56 -15.24
C LYS A 8 20.71 -59.10 -15.25
N VAL A 9 19.76 -60.02 -15.21
CA VAL A 9 18.32 -59.70 -15.12
C VAL A 9 17.99 -59.01 -13.84
N PHE A 10 18.57 -59.43 -12.72
CA PHE A 10 18.38 -58.79 -11.42
C PHE A 10 18.95 -57.37 -11.40
N LEU A 11 20.13 -57.11 -11.95
CA LEU A 11 20.74 -55.78 -12.06
C LEU A 11 19.94 -54.87 -12.97
N VAL A 12 19.44 -55.35 -14.13
CA VAL A 12 18.60 -54.58 -15.01
C VAL A 12 17.27 -54.15 -14.33
N ASN A 13 16.65 -55.05 -13.56
CA ASN A 13 15.44 -54.74 -12.81
C ASN A 13 15.66 -53.66 -11.72
N ILE A 14 16.80 -53.77 -10.98
CA ILE A 14 17.13 -52.71 -9.96
C ILE A 14 17.38 -51.37 -10.63
N ILE A 15 18.06 -51.32 -11.75
CA ILE A 15 18.33 -50.09 -12.49
C ILE A 15 17.01 -49.50 -13.03
N THR A 16 16.13 -50.34 -13.54
CA THR A 16 14.81 -49.92 -14.07
C THR A 16 13.93 -49.33 -12.94
N ILE A 17 13.89 -49.99 -11.77
CA ILE A 17 13.17 -49.48 -10.60
C ILE A 17 13.78 -48.17 -10.12
N GLY A 18 15.10 -48.05 -10.06
CA GLY A 18 15.81 -46.81 -9.68
C GLY A 18 15.46 -45.65 -10.64
N ILE A 19 15.42 -45.89 -11.94
CA ILE A 19 15.02 -44.89 -12.94
C ILE A 19 13.55 -44.49 -12.75
N LEU A 20 12.65 -45.43 -12.47
CA LEU A 20 11.23 -45.16 -12.26
C LEU A 20 11.01 -44.30 -11.00
N ILE A 21 11.68 -44.61 -9.90
CA ILE A 21 11.67 -43.82 -8.65
C ILE A 21 12.21 -42.42 -8.90
N PHE A 22 13.28 -42.28 -9.67
CA PHE A 22 13.84 -40.99 -10.01
C PHE A 22 12.92 -40.14 -10.88
N ILE A 23 12.25 -40.76 -11.88
CA ILE A 23 11.24 -40.09 -12.72
C ILE A 23 10.05 -39.61 -11.85
N LEU A 24 9.57 -40.46 -10.94
CA LEU A 24 8.49 -40.07 -10.01
C LEU A 24 8.92 -38.96 -9.06
N PHE A 25 10.14 -38.95 -8.58
CA PHE A 25 10.71 -37.88 -7.76
C PHE A 25 10.84 -36.57 -8.53
N CYS A 26 11.31 -36.60 -9.78
CA CYS A 26 11.39 -35.44 -10.64
C CYS A 26 9.98 -34.91 -10.99
N ALA A 27 9.03 -35.80 -11.29
CA ALA A 27 7.63 -35.44 -11.53
C ALA A 27 6.97 -34.82 -10.29
N TRP A 28 7.29 -35.33 -9.11
CA TRP A 28 6.81 -34.80 -7.85
C TRP A 28 7.39 -33.40 -7.56
N ASN A 29 8.71 -33.22 -7.75
CA ASN A 29 9.33 -31.90 -7.58
C ASN A 29 8.79 -30.87 -8.61
N PHE A 30 8.61 -31.30 -9.87
CA PHE A 30 8.01 -30.48 -10.90
C PHE A 30 6.55 -30.11 -10.54
N TYR A 31 5.78 -31.07 -10.01
CA TYR A 31 4.42 -30.80 -9.52
C TYR A 31 4.43 -29.82 -8.34
N LEU A 32 5.34 -29.98 -7.38
CA LEU A 32 5.52 -29.08 -6.25
C LEU A 32 5.93 -27.69 -6.71
N ASP A 33 6.95 -27.57 -7.58
CA ASP A 33 7.41 -26.29 -8.10
C ASP A 33 6.29 -25.53 -8.86
N ASN A 34 5.49 -26.25 -9.64
CA ASN A 34 4.41 -25.61 -10.40
C ASN A 34 3.14 -25.30 -9.59
N ASN A 35 2.87 -26.05 -8.51
CA ASN A 35 1.65 -25.84 -7.72
C ASN A 35 1.86 -25.11 -6.40
N PHE A 36 3.07 -25.15 -5.81
CA PHE A 36 3.35 -24.53 -4.53
C PHE A 36 4.13 -23.21 -4.65
N ASN A 37 4.82 -22.98 -5.78
CA ASN A 37 5.50 -21.70 -6.04
C ASN A 37 4.66 -20.70 -6.84
N ASP A 38 3.47 -21.07 -7.22
CA ASP A 38 2.59 -20.25 -8.04
C ASP A 38 1.69 -19.32 -7.19
N PHE A 39 1.21 -18.24 -7.83
CA PHE A 39 0.17 -17.41 -7.23
C PHE A 39 -1.17 -18.15 -7.25
N LEU A 40 -1.86 -18.13 -6.12
CA LEU A 40 -3.21 -18.67 -5.97
C LEU A 40 -4.24 -17.69 -6.53
N ARG A 41 -5.39 -18.21 -6.98
CA ARG A 41 -6.51 -17.44 -7.52
C ARG A 41 -7.54 -17.19 -6.44
N SER A 42 -8.09 -16.00 -6.38
CA SER A 42 -9.24 -15.71 -5.53
C SER A 42 -10.13 -14.63 -6.12
N GLU A 43 -11.40 -14.68 -5.75
CA GLU A 43 -12.43 -13.72 -6.13
C GLU A 43 -13.24 -13.33 -4.92
N ALA A 44 -13.48 -12.03 -4.75
CA ALA A 44 -14.21 -11.50 -3.59
C ALA A 44 -15.73 -11.50 -3.80
N LYS A 45 -16.24 -11.77 -5.02
CA LYS A 45 -17.66 -11.65 -5.36
C LYS A 45 -18.18 -12.80 -6.22
N VAL A 46 -19.49 -12.70 -6.53
CA VAL A 46 -20.29 -13.74 -7.20
C VAL A 46 -19.89 -13.97 -8.66
N HIS A 47 -19.27 -12.99 -9.31
CA HIS A 47 -18.87 -13.08 -10.71
C HIS A 47 -17.58 -13.84 -10.86
N THR A 48 -17.51 -14.67 -11.90
CA THR A 48 -16.33 -15.50 -12.18
C THR A 48 -15.43 -14.79 -13.17
N SER A 49 -14.21 -14.51 -12.73
CA SER A 49 -13.14 -13.99 -13.58
C SER A 49 -12.36 -15.15 -14.23
N LYS A 50 -11.71 -14.87 -15.35
CA LYS A 50 -10.78 -15.80 -15.98
C LYS A 50 -9.36 -15.50 -15.51
N PHE A 51 -8.65 -16.56 -15.17
CA PHE A 51 -7.27 -16.52 -14.71
C PHE A 51 -6.40 -17.36 -15.64
N LEU A 52 -5.46 -16.74 -16.32
CA LEU A 52 -4.64 -17.36 -17.34
C LEU A 52 -3.16 -17.11 -17.10
N ARG A 53 -2.35 -18.07 -17.61
CA ARG A 53 -0.93 -17.86 -17.88
C ARG A 53 -0.80 -17.54 -19.36
N ASP A 54 -0.56 -16.26 -19.67
CA ASP A 54 -0.53 -15.81 -21.05
C ASP A 54 0.89 -15.93 -21.63
N ASN A 55 0.99 -16.68 -22.72
CA ASN A 55 2.23 -16.90 -23.46
C ASN A 55 2.40 -15.95 -24.64
N GLU A 56 1.34 -15.26 -25.04
CA GLU A 56 1.33 -14.36 -26.20
C GLU A 56 1.63 -12.93 -25.77
N VAL A 57 0.96 -12.47 -24.68
CA VAL A 57 1.19 -11.15 -24.12
C VAL A 57 2.23 -11.25 -23.01
N LYS A 58 3.48 -10.93 -23.34
CA LYS A 58 4.64 -11.06 -22.46
C LYS A 58 5.30 -9.72 -22.19
N TYR A 59 5.86 -9.56 -21.01
CA TYR A 59 6.87 -8.56 -20.75
C TYR A 59 8.24 -9.24 -20.83
N SER A 60 9.10 -8.77 -21.75
CA SER A 60 10.34 -9.50 -22.07
C SER A 60 10.00 -10.95 -22.52
N ASP A 61 10.74 -11.94 -22.05
CA ASP A 61 10.53 -13.37 -22.40
C ASP A 61 9.65 -14.12 -21.36
N MET A 62 9.11 -13.38 -20.37
CA MET A 62 8.33 -14.00 -19.29
C MET A 62 6.84 -14.02 -19.60
N ARG A 63 6.20 -15.16 -19.32
CA ARG A 63 4.73 -15.28 -19.35
C ARG A 63 4.12 -14.31 -18.36
N SER A 64 2.97 -13.77 -18.70
CA SER A 64 2.23 -12.93 -17.77
C SER A 64 1.10 -13.68 -17.05
N TYR A 65 0.71 -13.13 -15.91
CA TYR A 65 -0.50 -13.50 -15.19
C TYR A 65 -1.62 -12.63 -15.73
N LYS A 66 -2.61 -13.22 -16.40
CA LYS A 66 -3.75 -12.51 -16.93
C LYS A 66 -4.97 -12.71 -16.06
N ILE A 67 -5.61 -11.60 -15.66
CA ILE A 67 -6.97 -11.57 -15.09
C ILE A 67 -7.88 -10.92 -16.13
N GLU A 68 -9.00 -11.58 -16.44
CA GLU A 68 -10.03 -11.06 -17.32
C GLU A 68 -11.38 -11.12 -16.61
N SER A 69 -12.02 -10.00 -16.44
CA SER A 69 -13.36 -9.85 -15.85
C SER A 69 -14.28 -9.10 -16.80
N ASN A 70 -15.37 -9.72 -17.23
CA ASN A 70 -16.41 -9.07 -18.03
C ASN A 70 -17.39 -8.27 -17.17
N GLU A 71 -17.51 -8.63 -15.91
CA GLU A 71 -18.35 -7.99 -14.91
C GLU A 71 -17.48 -7.32 -13.85
N TYR A 72 -18.01 -6.31 -13.16
CA TYR A 72 -17.32 -5.68 -12.04
C TYR A 72 -17.04 -6.69 -10.93
N ASN A 73 -15.78 -6.91 -10.64
CA ASN A 73 -15.31 -7.89 -9.68
C ASN A 73 -14.05 -7.43 -8.96
N ASP A 74 -13.70 -8.09 -7.88
CA ASP A 74 -12.41 -8.01 -7.23
C ASP A 74 -11.74 -9.38 -7.35
N ALA A 75 -10.82 -9.47 -8.30
CA ALA A 75 -10.16 -10.71 -8.67
C ALA A 75 -8.65 -10.58 -8.54
N MET A 76 -7.99 -11.59 -7.98
CA MET A 76 -6.56 -11.53 -7.74
C MET A 76 -5.85 -12.87 -7.92
N PHE A 77 -4.57 -12.78 -8.29
CA PHE A 77 -3.58 -13.81 -8.01
C PHE A 77 -2.78 -13.38 -6.78
N SER A 78 -2.75 -14.16 -5.72
CA SER A 78 -1.99 -13.84 -4.52
C SER A 78 -0.95 -14.89 -4.18
N LYS A 79 0.10 -14.47 -3.46
CA LYS A 79 1.14 -15.34 -2.95
C LYS A 79 1.58 -14.91 -1.57
N GLU A 80 1.57 -15.87 -0.63
CA GLU A 80 2.16 -15.68 0.70
C GLU A 80 3.69 -15.56 0.61
N ILE A 81 4.23 -14.52 1.18
CA ILE A 81 5.66 -14.24 1.27
C ILE A 81 6.06 -14.07 2.72
N LYS A 82 7.11 -14.75 3.14
CA LYS A 82 7.70 -14.56 4.47
C LYS A 82 8.42 -13.23 4.54
N VAL A 83 8.20 -12.50 5.61
CA VAL A 83 8.82 -11.20 5.88
C VAL A 83 9.38 -11.16 7.30
N GLU A 84 10.36 -10.30 7.52
CA GLU A 84 10.87 -10.01 8.85
C GLU A 84 10.03 -8.91 9.49
N LYS A 85 9.78 -8.99 10.79
CA LYS A 85 9.00 -7.99 11.52
C LYS A 85 9.63 -6.61 11.47
N ASN A 86 8.78 -5.58 11.42
CA ASN A 86 9.14 -4.17 11.40
C ASN A 86 10.26 -3.86 10.39
N THR A 87 10.08 -4.33 9.17
CA THR A 87 11.07 -4.19 8.10
C THR A 87 10.36 -3.61 6.86
N PRO A 88 10.93 -2.57 6.23
CA PRO A 88 10.39 -2.04 4.99
C PRO A 88 10.66 -2.98 3.82
N TYR A 89 9.69 -3.12 2.94
CA TYR A 89 9.78 -3.88 1.70
C TYR A 89 9.27 -3.03 0.54
N LYS A 90 9.94 -3.12 -0.59
CA LYS A 90 9.48 -2.55 -1.86
C LYS A 90 9.03 -3.68 -2.77
N VAL A 91 7.81 -3.58 -3.25
CA VAL A 91 7.19 -4.53 -4.17
C VAL A 91 7.04 -3.87 -5.52
N SER A 92 7.37 -4.57 -6.60
CA SER A 92 7.17 -4.08 -7.94
C SER A 92 6.78 -5.18 -8.94
N CYS A 93 6.08 -4.78 -9.99
CA CYS A 93 5.80 -5.61 -11.16
C CYS A 93 5.62 -4.75 -12.41
N MET A 94 5.62 -5.38 -13.56
CA MET A 94 5.15 -4.77 -14.81
C MET A 94 3.68 -5.11 -15.02
N VAL A 95 2.88 -4.12 -15.43
CA VAL A 95 1.46 -4.29 -15.73
C VAL A 95 1.13 -3.75 -17.12
N LYS A 96 0.24 -4.43 -17.83
CA LYS A 96 -0.42 -4.00 -19.07
C LYS A 96 -1.91 -4.15 -18.89
N THR A 97 -2.69 -3.22 -19.46
CA THR A 97 -4.14 -3.22 -19.29
C THR A 97 -4.87 -3.06 -20.62
N ASN A 98 -6.10 -3.58 -20.69
CA ASN A 98 -7.00 -3.38 -21.80
C ASN A 98 -8.43 -3.16 -21.30
N ASN A 99 -9.00 -1.99 -21.60
CA ASN A 99 -10.36 -1.59 -21.26
C ASN A 99 -10.71 -1.78 -19.77
N ILE A 100 -9.79 -1.39 -18.88
CA ILE A 100 -10.10 -1.40 -17.45
C ILE A 100 -11.06 -0.28 -17.13
N GLU A 101 -12.18 -0.65 -16.50
CA GLU A 101 -13.17 0.28 -15.97
C GLU A 101 -13.40 -0.02 -14.49
N ALA A 102 -13.32 1.00 -13.63
CA ALA A 102 -13.73 0.92 -12.24
C ALA A 102 -15.26 1.02 -12.13
N GLU A 103 -15.82 0.40 -11.10
CA GLU A 103 -17.22 0.62 -10.71
C GLU A 103 -17.43 2.11 -10.43
N LYS A 104 -18.54 2.67 -10.90
CA LYS A 104 -18.82 4.10 -10.76
C LYS A 104 -18.69 4.57 -9.30
N GLU A 105 -18.17 5.77 -9.12
CA GLU A 105 -18.02 6.49 -7.85
C GLU A 105 -16.86 6.03 -6.95
N LYS A 106 -16.07 5.06 -7.38
CA LYS A 106 -14.88 4.63 -6.65
C LYS A 106 -13.61 5.07 -7.38
N SER A 107 -12.75 5.72 -6.64
CA SER A 107 -11.49 6.22 -7.17
C SER A 107 -10.33 5.26 -6.83
N ASP A 108 -9.29 5.33 -7.63
CA ASP A 108 -8.08 4.51 -7.50
C ASP A 108 -8.35 2.99 -7.42
N ILE A 109 -9.30 2.51 -8.25
CA ILE A 109 -9.63 1.11 -8.45
C ILE A 109 -9.30 0.72 -9.90
N GLY A 110 -8.63 -0.40 -10.09
CA GLY A 110 -8.21 -0.87 -11.42
C GLY A 110 -7.27 -2.05 -11.31
N ALA A 111 -6.28 -2.12 -12.22
CA ALA A 111 -5.20 -3.09 -12.13
C ALA A 111 -4.11 -2.57 -11.19
N GLN A 112 -3.77 -3.33 -10.17
CA GLN A 112 -2.83 -2.94 -9.13
C GLN A 112 -2.07 -4.11 -8.53
N ILE A 113 -1.00 -3.82 -7.80
CA ILE A 113 -0.32 -4.75 -6.90
C ILE A 113 -0.57 -4.31 -5.47
N SER A 114 -0.94 -5.23 -4.58
CA SER A 114 -1.38 -4.91 -3.22
C SER A 114 -1.00 -5.99 -2.21
N ILE A 115 -1.17 -5.71 -0.93
CA ILE A 115 -1.31 -6.73 0.09
C ILE A 115 -2.80 -7.09 0.17
N SER A 116 -3.14 -8.39 0.06
CA SER A 116 -4.50 -8.87 -0.23
C SER A 116 -5.60 -8.27 0.63
N ASP A 117 -5.45 -8.30 1.94
CA ASP A 117 -6.50 -7.93 2.90
C ASP A 117 -6.30 -6.56 3.53
N THR A 118 -5.49 -5.70 2.89
CA THR A 118 -5.19 -4.36 3.38
C THR A 118 -5.42 -3.31 2.30
N THR A 119 -5.35 -2.04 2.67
CA THR A 119 -5.35 -0.91 1.74
C THR A 119 -3.95 -0.57 1.22
N GLU A 120 -2.91 -1.34 1.62
CA GLU A 120 -1.52 -1.14 1.19
C GLU A 120 -1.37 -1.64 -0.26
N LYS A 121 -1.15 -0.73 -1.19
CA LYS A 121 -1.15 -1.00 -2.63
C LYS A 121 -0.32 0.00 -3.44
N SER A 122 -0.08 -0.32 -4.72
CA SER A 122 0.39 0.63 -5.72
C SER A 122 -0.72 1.59 -6.16
N ILE A 123 -0.41 2.50 -7.07
CA ILE A 123 -1.45 3.13 -7.90
C ILE A 123 -2.23 2.04 -8.62
N SER A 124 -3.47 2.38 -8.98
CA SER A 124 -4.28 1.57 -9.88
C SER A 124 -4.17 2.10 -11.31
N ILE A 125 -4.15 1.19 -12.27
CA ILE A 125 -4.17 1.52 -13.69
C ILE A 125 -5.55 1.21 -14.23
N ASP A 126 -6.15 2.23 -14.84
CA ASP A 126 -7.42 2.14 -15.58
C ASP A 126 -7.22 2.30 -17.09
N GLY A 127 -8.27 2.08 -17.86
CA GLY A 127 -8.26 2.18 -19.31
C GLY A 127 -7.39 1.13 -20.01
N THR A 128 -6.83 1.53 -21.15
CA THR A 128 -5.92 0.70 -21.96
C THR A 128 -4.54 1.31 -21.94
N GLN A 129 -3.57 0.61 -21.33
CA GLN A 129 -2.20 1.06 -21.18
C GLN A 129 -1.22 -0.05 -21.59
N ASP A 130 -0.11 0.34 -22.20
CA ASP A 130 0.99 -0.57 -22.46
C ASP A 130 1.80 -0.82 -21.18
N TRP A 131 2.76 -1.73 -21.24
CA TRP A 131 3.56 -2.14 -20.09
C TRP A 131 4.15 -0.97 -19.33
N GLN A 132 3.82 -0.87 -18.07
CA GLN A 132 4.37 0.11 -17.15
C GLN A 132 4.65 -0.52 -15.79
N LYS A 133 5.60 0.07 -15.06
CA LYS A 133 5.99 -0.43 -13.75
C LYS A 133 5.02 0.06 -12.69
N LEU A 134 4.51 -0.86 -11.90
CA LEU A 134 3.87 -0.59 -10.61
C LEU A 134 4.84 -0.87 -9.48
N GLU A 135 4.82 -0.05 -8.46
CA GLU A 135 5.56 -0.29 -7.23
C GLU A 135 4.89 0.38 -6.02
N PHE A 136 5.09 -0.20 -4.86
CA PHE A 136 4.77 0.41 -3.58
C PHE A 136 5.71 -0.10 -2.48
N ILE A 137 5.78 0.64 -1.39
CA ILE A 137 6.58 0.29 -0.22
C ILE A 137 5.64 0.08 0.95
N PHE A 138 5.91 -0.94 1.75
CA PHE A 138 5.21 -1.16 3.01
C PHE A 138 6.20 -1.52 4.12
N ASN A 139 5.81 -1.28 5.37
CA ASN A 139 6.49 -1.86 6.52
C ASN A 139 5.76 -3.14 6.92
N SER A 140 6.50 -4.23 7.15
CA SER A 140 5.90 -5.51 7.56
C SER A 140 5.21 -5.45 8.94
N LYS A 141 5.49 -4.43 9.75
CA LYS A 141 4.93 -4.28 11.11
C LYS A 141 5.22 -5.53 11.96
N ASN A 142 4.24 -6.09 12.66
CA ASN A 142 4.40 -7.34 13.40
C ASN A 142 4.17 -8.61 12.55
N ARG A 143 3.93 -8.45 11.25
CA ARG A 143 3.68 -9.58 10.35
C ARG A 143 4.97 -10.37 10.10
N GLU A 144 4.85 -11.70 10.06
CA GLU A 144 5.89 -12.63 9.62
C GLU A 144 5.64 -13.17 8.21
N LYS A 145 4.45 -12.86 7.68
CA LYS A 145 3.99 -13.23 6.35
C LYS A 145 3.07 -12.14 5.81
N VAL A 146 3.06 -11.98 4.51
CA VAL A 146 2.14 -11.09 3.76
C VAL A 146 1.69 -11.79 2.48
N ASP A 147 0.44 -11.62 2.11
CA ASP A 147 -0.09 -12.07 0.82
C ASP A 147 -0.03 -10.93 -0.20
N ILE A 148 0.94 -11.01 -1.11
CA ILE A 148 1.05 -10.05 -2.22
C ILE A 148 0.17 -10.50 -3.36
N ALA A 149 -0.62 -9.57 -3.90
CA ALA A 149 -1.61 -9.83 -4.95
C ALA A 149 -1.36 -9.01 -6.22
N PHE A 150 -1.47 -9.66 -7.37
CA PHE A 150 -1.82 -9.03 -8.65
C PHE A 150 -3.34 -8.94 -8.69
N ARG A 151 -3.90 -7.76 -8.77
CA ARG A 151 -5.32 -7.53 -8.50
C ARG A 151 -5.99 -6.71 -9.59
N LEU A 152 -7.17 -7.11 -10.00
CA LEU A 152 -8.12 -6.33 -10.78
C LEU A 152 -9.33 -6.05 -9.90
N GLY A 153 -9.49 -4.81 -9.47
CA GLY A 153 -10.40 -4.40 -8.40
C GLY A 153 -9.65 -3.91 -7.17
N GLY A 154 -10.23 -4.03 -5.99
CA GLY A 154 -9.64 -3.62 -4.73
C GLY A 154 -10.52 -3.95 -3.53
N VAL A 155 -9.96 -3.78 -2.31
CA VAL A 155 -10.72 -3.95 -1.05
C VAL A 155 -11.96 -3.07 -1.05
N ASP A 156 -11.86 -1.86 -1.57
CA ASP A 156 -12.90 -0.84 -1.52
C ASP A 156 -13.74 -0.73 -2.80
N GLY A 157 -13.47 -1.54 -3.83
CA GLY A 157 -14.23 -1.44 -5.08
C GLY A 157 -13.89 -2.49 -6.11
N ASN A 158 -14.69 -2.53 -7.18
CA ASN A 158 -14.59 -3.50 -8.24
C ASN A 158 -14.13 -2.87 -9.54
N ALA A 159 -13.50 -3.69 -10.40
CA ALA A 159 -13.16 -3.32 -11.76
C ALA A 159 -13.50 -4.46 -12.73
N ARG A 160 -13.58 -4.11 -14.02
CA ARG A 160 -13.69 -5.07 -15.13
C ARG A 160 -12.69 -4.74 -16.22
N GLY A 161 -12.45 -5.66 -17.13
CA GLY A 161 -11.48 -5.54 -18.22
C GLY A 161 -10.42 -6.62 -18.15
N GLU A 162 -9.26 -6.37 -18.73
CA GLU A 162 -8.15 -7.32 -18.79
C GLU A 162 -6.87 -6.69 -18.26
N ALA A 163 -6.17 -7.40 -17.39
CA ALA A 163 -4.88 -7.00 -16.84
C ALA A 163 -3.86 -8.13 -16.94
N TRP A 164 -2.64 -7.81 -17.38
CA TRP A 164 -1.50 -8.70 -17.42
C TRP A 164 -0.42 -8.21 -16.47
N PHE A 165 0.09 -9.11 -15.64
CA PHE A 165 1.14 -8.82 -14.68
C PHE A 165 2.37 -9.68 -14.94
N SER A 166 3.55 -9.11 -14.86
CA SER A 166 4.84 -9.78 -15.11
C SER A 166 5.97 -9.14 -14.31
N ASP A 167 7.16 -9.72 -14.35
CA ASP A 167 8.41 -9.20 -13.74
C ASP A 167 8.26 -8.75 -12.28
N PHE A 168 7.70 -9.62 -11.46
CA PHE A 168 7.48 -9.36 -10.05
C PHE A 168 8.80 -9.39 -9.27
N SER A 169 8.99 -8.42 -8.38
CA SER A 169 10.08 -8.45 -7.42
C SER A 169 9.68 -7.90 -6.06
N ILE A 170 10.32 -8.39 -5.03
CA ILE A 170 10.28 -7.82 -3.69
C ILE A 170 11.70 -7.56 -3.21
N GLU A 171 11.93 -6.37 -2.74
CA GLU A 171 13.21 -5.92 -2.21
C GLU A 171 13.04 -5.62 -0.73
N LYS A 172 14.00 -6.05 0.09
CA LYS A 172 14.03 -5.78 1.52
C LYS A 172 14.83 -4.52 1.78
N GLY A 173 14.28 -3.61 2.53
CA GLY A 173 14.95 -2.39 2.97
C GLY A 173 15.65 -2.55 4.31
N THR A 174 16.50 -1.58 4.63
CA THR A 174 17.14 -1.51 5.92
C THR A 174 16.16 -1.01 6.97
N LYS A 175 16.03 -1.73 8.08
CA LYS A 175 15.22 -1.33 9.21
C LYS A 175 15.74 -0.01 9.81
N GLU A 176 14.90 1.03 9.83
CA GLU A 176 15.24 2.26 10.53
C GLU A 176 15.07 2.09 12.04
N GLY A 177 16.11 2.47 12.79
CA GLY A 177 16.12 2.38 14.26
C GLY A 177 15.70 3.68 14.97
N ASN A 178 15.16 4.67 14.24
CA ASN A 178 14.83 5.98 14.81
C ASN A 178 13.32 6.26 14.76
N ASN A 179 12.90 7.19 15.63
CA ASN A 179 11.53 7.67 15.75
C ASN A 179 11.33 9.09 15.14
N ASP A 180 12.23 9.51 14.26
CA ASP A 180 12.14 10.76 13.50
C ASP A 180 11.22 10.54 12.30
N TRP A 181 10.10 11.23 12.27
CA TRP A 181 9.12 11.19 11.18
C TRP A 181 9.30 12.37 10.25
N ASN A 182 9.46 12.11 8.97
CA ASN A 182 9.62 13.13 7.94
C ASN A 182 8.30 13.33 7.20
N TYR A 183 7.78 14.54 7.25
CA TYR A 183 6.52 14.91 6.62
C TYR A 183 6.75 15.78 5.39
N ALA A 184 6.08 15.47 4.29
CA ALA A 184 5.90 16.40 3.18
C ALA A 184 4.57 17.14 3.37
N CYS A 185 4.63 18.45 3.57
CA CYS A 185 3.46 19.30 3.74
C CYS A 185 3.24 20.11 2.45
N PHE A 186 2.36 19.62 1.57
CA PHE A 186 2.04 20.27 0.31
C PHE A 186 0.89 21.26 0.48
N ILE A 187 1.16 22.56 0.26
CA ILE A 187 0.15 23.60 0.22
C ILE A 187 -0.22 23.86 -1.24
N PHE A 188 -1.37 23.37 -1.66
CA PHE A 188 -1.90 23.60 -3.01
C PHE A 188 -2.56 24.97 -3.06
N LYS A 189 -1.84 25.94 -3.61
CA LYS A 189 -2.26 27.34 -3.60
C LYS A 189 -3.50 27.61 -4.40
N ASN A 190 -3.74 26.82 -5.46
CA ASN A 190 -4.83 27.02 -6.39
C ASN A 190 -5.65 25.74 -6.56
N THR A 191 -6.97 25.85 -6.53
CA THR A 191 -7.94 24.83 -6.95
C THR A 191 -8.70 25.35 -8.16
N SER A 192 -8.64 24.66 -9.30
CA SER A 192 -9.31 25.04 -10.56
C SER A 192 -9.98 23.82 -11.17
N VAL A 193 -11.20 23.54 -10.77
CA VAL A 193 -11.93 22.30 -11.09
C VAL A 193 -13.25 22.59 -11.77
N ASN A 194 -13.70 21.65 -12.59
CA ASN A 194 -15.06 21.68 -13.17
C ASN A 194 -15.97 20.76 -12.35
N VAL A 195 -16.96 21.33 -11.70
CA VAL A 195 -17.95 20.58 -10.93
C VAL A 195 -19.34 20.86 -11.53
N ASN A 196 -20.01 19.81 -11.97
CA ASN A 196 -21.34 19.91 -12.60
C ASN A 196 -21.41 20.92 -13.76
N GLY A 197 -20.37 21.00 -14.58
CA GLY A 197 -20.28 21.91 -15.72
C GLY A 197 -19.89 23.36 -15.36
N LYS A 198 -19.67 23.66 -14.08
CA LYS A 198 -19.24 24.97 -13.60
C LYS A 198 -17.75 24.98 -13.28
N GLN A 199 -17.00 25.90 -13.89
CA GLN A 199 -15.59 26.12 -13.55
C GLN A 199 -15.46 26.88 -12.23
N ILE A 200 -14.76 26.32 -11.28
CA ILE A 200 -14.56 26.86 -9.93
C ILE A 200 -13.07 27.14 -9.73
N ASN A 201 -12.74 28.36 -9.33
CA ASN A 201 -11.38 28.80 -9.07
C ASN A 201 -11.28 29.35 -7.64
N ILE A 202 -10.46 28.70 -6.81
CA ILE A 202 -10.28 29.04 -5.39
C ILE A 202 -8.78 29.15 -5.11
N ASN A 203 -8.38 30.14 -4.33
CA ASN A 203 -6.99 30.40 -3.99
C ASN A 203 -6.78 30.40 -2.48
N ILE A 204 -5.60 29.98 -2.05
CA ILE A 204 -5.06 30.16 -0.71
C ILE A 204 -4.25 31.47 -0.69
N THR A 205 -4.50 32.35 0.24
CA THR A 205 -3.80 33.64 0.35
C THR A 205 -2.41 33.51 1.00
N ASN A 206 -1.57 34.51 0.85
CA ASN A 206 -0.27 34.53 1.55
C ASN A 206 -0.41 34.57 3.07
N GLU A 207 -1.47 35.17 3.60
CA GLU A 207 -1.80 35.13 5.02
C GLU A 207 -2.15 33.72 5.48
N ASP A 208 -2.97 33.00 4.73
CA ASP A 208 -3.29 31.59 4.99
C ASP A 208 -2.01 30.76 5.02
N ILE A 209 -1.14 30.93 4.02
CA ILE A 209 0.15 30.22 3.96
C ILE A 209 1.00 30.47 5.20
N SER A 210 1.05 31.72 5.68
CA SER A 210 1.76 32.07 6.91
C SER A 210 1.17 31.37 8.14
N ASN A 211 -0.16 31.34 8.24
CA ASN A 211 -0.88 30.68 9.34
C ASN A 211 -0.67 29.15 9.29
N ILE A 212 -0.73 28.54 8.10
CA ILE A 212 -0.44 27.11 7.93
C ILE A 212 0.98 26.77 8.39
N LYS A 213 1.99 27.55 7.96
CA LYS A 213 3.38 27.35 8.38
C LYS A 213 3.55 27.41 9.91
N ASN A 214 2.87 28.34 10.57
CA ASN A 214 2.89 28.44 12.02
C ASN A 214 2.19 27.25 12.70
N THR A 215 1.09 26.79 12.13
CA THR A 215 0.36 25.61 12.62
C THR A 215 1.20 24.33 12.48
N ILE A 216 1.90 24.15 11.36
CA ILE A 216 2.82 23.01 11.15
C ILE A 216 3.96 23.02 12.18
N LYS A 217 4.55 24.17 12.49
CA LYS A 217 5.57 24.26 13.55
C LYS A 217 5.02 23.91 14.94
N ARG A 218 3.74 24.19 15.18
CA ARG A 218 3.08 23.76 16.42
C ARG A 218 2.84 22.25 16.43
N PHE A 219 2.44 21.67 15.30
CA PHE A 219 2.30 20.23 15.14
C PHE A 219 3.62 19.49 15.46
N GLU A 220 4.76 19.94 14.94
CA GLU A 220 6.07 19.35 15.26
C GLU A 220 6.32 19.32 16.78
N ARG A 221 6.05 20.43 17.47
CA ARG A 221 6.20 20.50 18.94
C ARG A 221 5.19 19.64 19.68
N SER A 222 3.94 19.61 19.22
CA SER A 222 2.89 18.81 19.83
C SER A 222 3.16 17.32 19.70
N CYS A 223 3.67 16.85 18.55
CA CYS A 223 4.12 15.46 18.38
C CYS A 223 5.14 15.06 19.45
N TYR A 224 6.17 15.86 19.65
CA TYR A 224 7.20 15.59 20.66
C TYR A 224 6.64 15.64 22.09
N THR A 225 5.88 16.68 22.40
CA THR A 225 5.36 16.89 23.76
C THR A 225 4.32 15.85 24.15
N LEU A 226 3.33 15.59 23.28
CA LEU A 226 2.24 14.67 23.56
C LEU A 226 2.69 13.22 23.54
N SER A 227 3.69 12.86 22.74
CA SER A 227 4.30 11.52 22.77
C SER A 227 5.30 11.33 23.93
N LYS A 228 5.52 12.34 24.76
CA LYS A 228 6.56 12.35 25.82
C LYS A 228 7.95 12.05 25.25
N GLY A 229 8.26 12.63 24.09
CA GLY A 229 9.55 12.47 23.42
C GLY A 229 9.73 11.18 22.62
N LYS A 230 8.70 10.33 22.54
CA LYS A 230 8.77 9.06 21.80
C LYS A 230 8.75 9.25 20.28
N MET A 231 8.33 10.41 19.80
CA MET A 231 8.22 10.76 18.40
C MET A 231 8.71 12.17 18.15
N LYS A 232 9.45 12.36 17.06
CA LYS A 232 9.86 13.68 16.57
C LYS A 232 9.36 13.84 15.14
N ALA A 233 8.67 14.95 14.87
CA ALA A 233 8.19 15.32 13.56
C ALA A 233 9.13 16.35 12.91
N ASN A 234 9.51 16.12 11.65
CA ASN A 234 10.29 17.02 10.81
C ASN A 234 9.45 17.35 9.57
N CYS A 235 8.93 18.57 9.47
CA CYS A 235 8.01 18.95 8.40
C CYS A 235 8.70 19.78 7.31
N ASN A 236 8.69 19.31 6.09
CA ASN A 236 9.13 20.04 4.91
C ASN A 236 7.92 20.61 4.17
N ILE A 237 7.87 21.93 4.02
CA ILE A 237 6.73 22.64 3.46
C ILE A 237 7.03 22.96 1.99
N HIS A 238 6.14 22.50 1.11
CA HIS A 238 6.19 22.75 -0.34
C HIS A 238 4.94 23.51 -0.76
N ILE A 239 5.11 24.63 -1.44
CA ILE A 239 4.02 25.41 -2.03
C ILE A 239 3.89 25.00 -3.48
N ILE A 240 2.74 24.47 -3.85
CA ILE A 240 2.44 24.02 -5.21
C ILE A 240 1.61 25.11 -5.90
N GLU A 241 2.21 25.75 -6.90
CA GLU A 241 1.54 26.81 -7.70
C GLU A 241 0.64 26.23 -8.79
N GLN A 242 0.96 25.02 -9.29
CA GLN A 242 0.12 24.33 -10.27
C GLN A 242 -1.25 24.03 -9.68
N PRO A 243 -2.36 24.42 -10.35
CA PRO A 243 -3.69 24.21 -9.81
C PRO A 243 -4.04 22.73 -9.70
N ILE A 244 -4.80 22.39 -8.64
CA ILE A 244 -5.55 21.13 -8.60
C ILE A 244 -6.62 21.21 -9.67
N SER A 245 -6.66 20.24 -10.59
CA SER A 245 -7.60 20.20 -11.73
C SER A 245 -8.66 19.10 -11.60
N THR A 246 -8.45 18.13 -10.73
CA THR A 246 -9.37 17.02 -10.44
C THR A 246 -9.57 16.87 -8.94
N LEU A 247 -10.72 16.32 -8.57
CA LEU A 247 -11.06 15.92 -7.20
C LEU A 247 -11.72 14.55 -7.27
N SER A 248 -11.42 13.73 -6.29
CA SER A 248 -12.15 12.49 -6.05
C SER A 248 -13.45 12.77 -5.31
N TYR A 249 -14.42 11.86 -5.45
CA TYR A 249 -15.72 11.96 -4.79
C TYR A 249 -16.11 10.65 -4.12
N ASP A 250 -16.70 10.76 -2.95
CA ASP A 250 -17.31 9.65 -2.22
C ASP A 250 -18.59 10.14 -1.53
N ASP A 251 -19.65 9.33 -1.52
CA ASP A 251 -20.95 9.72 -0.96
C ASP A 251 -20.90 10.10 0.53
N LYS A 252 -19.95 9.55 1.27
CA LYS A 252 -19.76 9.84 2.70
C LYS A 252 -19.02 11.15 2.93
N PHE A 253 -18.04 11.48 2.07
CA PHE A 253 -17.13 12.60 2.28
C PHE A 253 -17.39 13.79 1.35
N GLY A 254 -18.12 13.59 0.25
CA GLY A 254 -18.21 14.56 -0.84
C GLY A 254 -16.89 14.59 -1.62
N TYR A 255 -16.52 15.76 -2.10
CA TYR A 255 -15.25 15.95 -2.82
C TYR A 255 -14.06 16.05 -1.88
N TYR A 256 -12.95 15.40 -2.24
CA TYR A 256 -11.68 15.39 -1.49
C TYR A 256 -10.51 15.14 -2.45
N LEU A 257 -9.27 15.13 -1.93
CA LEU A 257 -8.08 14.79 -2.70
C LEU A 257 -7.65 13.35 -2.44
N GLU A 258 -7.38 12.64 -3.49
CA GLU A 258 -6.63 11.39 -3.46
C GLU A 258 -5.21 11.55 -4.03
N PRO A 259 -4.32 10.60 -3.75
CA PRO A 259 -2.99 10.58 -4.34
C PRO A 259 -2.97 10.75 -5.86
N LYS A 260 -3.93 10.18 -6.58
CA LYS A 260 -4.04 10.29 -8.04
C LYS A 260 -4.35 11.71 -8.53
N ASP A 261 -5.08 12.51 -7.75
CA ASP A 261 -5.47 13.87 -8.14
C ASP A 261 -4.27 14.82 -8.19
N ILE A 262 -3.24 14.53 -7.43
CA ILE A 262 -2.06 15.38 -7.24
C ILE A 262 -0.73 14.68 -7.53
N GLY A 263 -0.74 13.38 -7.82
CA GLY A 263 0.48 12.58 -7.96
C GLY A 263 1.49 13.14 -8.94
N ALA A 264 1.03 13.62 -10.10
CA ALA A 264 1.91 14.22 -11.11
C ALA A 264 2.61 15.50 -10.61
N GLN A 265 2.01 16.24 -9.69
CA GLN A 265 2.54 17.50 -9.16
C GLN A 265 3.57 17.30 -8.05
N ILE A 266 3.47 16.20 -7.30
CA ILE A 266 4.30 15.94 -6.11
C ILE A 266 5.35 14.85 -6.32
N LYS A 267 5.21 14.03 -7.37
CA LYS A 267 6.05 12.86 -7.64
C LYS A 267 7.54 13.16 -7.54
N ASP A 268 8.01 14.18 -8.25
CA ASP A 268 9.43 14.55 -8.30
C ASP A 268 10.00 14.95 -6.93
N ILE A 269 9.17 15.55 -6.07
CA ILE A 269 9.56 15.95 -4.72
C ILE A 269 9.63 14.72 -3.81
N ILE A 270 8.62 13.86 -3.91
CA ILE A 270 8.55 12.62 -3.13
C ILE A 270 9.69 11.67 -3.52
N ASP A 271 9.99 11.54 -4.82
CA ASP A 271 11.02 10.62 -5.30
C ASP A 271 12.45 11.03 -4.90
N LYS A 272 12.69 12.31 -4.66
CA LYS A 272 13.99 12.84 -4.26
C LYS A 272 14.22 12.90 -2.75
N SER A 273 13.23 12.55 -1.96
CA SER A 273 13.26 12.71 -0.50
C SER A 273 12.68 11.50 0.23
N ASN A 274 13.04 11.36 1.49
CA ASN A 274 12.54 10.29 2.36
C ASN A 274 11.42 10.84 3.24
N TYR A 275 10.17 10.63 2.81
CA TYR A 275 9.00 11.03 3.57
C TYR A 275 8.24 9.81 4.10
N ASP A 276 7.78 9.92 5.34
CA ASP A 276 6.99 8.90 6.02
C ASP A 276 5.49 9.22 5.97
N HIS A 277 5.14 10.50 5.80
CA HIS A 277 3.75 10.94 5.73
C HIS A 277 3.60 12.20 4.88
N ILE A 278 2.46 12.33 4.21
CA ILE A 278 2.11 13.46 3.35
C ILE A 278 0.87 14.16 3.92
N PHE A 279 0.95 15.47 4.09
CA PHE A 279 -0.22 16.33 4.27
C PHE A 279 -0.50 17.09 2.99
N ALA A 280 -1.67 16.85 2.38
CA ALA A 280 -2.18 17.61 1.26
C ALA A 280 -3.14 18.70 1.77
N ILE A 281 -2.71 19.95 1.74
CA ILE A 281 -3.43 21.10 2.31
C ILE A 281 -4.11 21.86 1.18
N VAL A 282 -5.44 21.94 1.24
CA VAL A 282 -6.28 22.44 0.15
C VAL A 282 -7.40 23.34 0.67
N ARG A 283 -7.88 24.27 -0.15
CA ARG A 283 -9.14 24.99 0.05
C ARG A 283 -10.15 24.56 -1.03
N LEU A 284 -11.33 24.11 -0.60
CA LEU A 284 -12.40 23.63 -1.48
C LEU A 284 -13.63 24.55 -1.51
N GLY A 285 -13.54 25.73 -0.90
CA GLY A 285 -14.60 26.75 -0.91
C GLY A 285 -14.06 28.12 -0.52
N ASN A 286 -14.81 29.16 -0.80
CA ASN A 286 -14.57 30.52 -0.36
C ASN A 286 -15.91 31.31 -0.35
N ASP A 287 -15.89 32.60 0.00
CA ASP A 287 -17.09 33.44 0.06
C ASP A 287 -17.90 33.48 -1.26
N LYS A 288 -17.24 33.25 -2.40
CA LYS A 288 -17.88 33.20 -3.72
C LYS A 288 -18.42 31.82 -4.07
N TYR A 289 -17.75 30.75 -3.59
CA TYR A 289 -18.02 29.35 -3.90
C TYR A 289 -18.16 28.57 -2.59
N MET A 290 -19.24 28.81 -1.84
CA MET A 290 -19.42 28.20 -0.51
C MET A 290 -19.93 26.75 -0.56
N THR A 291 -20.73 26.42 -1.59
CA THR A 291 -21.45 25.14 -1.68
C THR A 291 -21.28 24.42 -3.01
N GLU A 292 -20.59 25.01 -3.97
CA GLU A 292 -20.43 24.45 -5.31
C GLU A 292 -19.61 23.18 -5.34
N ILE A 293 -18.59 23.09 -4.46
CA ILE A 293 -17.88 21.84 -4.21
C ILE A 293 -18.51 21.25 -2.95
N GLU A 294 -19.33 20.23 -3.14
CA GLU A 294 -19.96 19.54 -2.01
C GLU A 294 -18.89 18.85 -1.16
N VAL A 295 -18.72 19.30 0.07
CA VAL A 295 -17.87 18.69 1.08
C VAL A 295 -18.73 18.38 2.28
N LYS A 296 -18.74 17.13 2.72
CA LYS A 296 -19.41 16.71 3.97
C LYS A 296 -18.61 17.18 5.20
N ASP A 297 -19.06 16.85 6.39
CA ASP A 297 -18.54 17.38 7.66
C ASP A 297 -17.12 16.89 8.04
N TRP A 298 -16.13 17.11 7.16
CA TRP A 298 -14.75 16.81 7.45
C TRP A 298 -13.86 18.08 7.38
N ILE A 299 -12.86 18.14 8.24
CA ILE A 299 -11.77 19.14 8.24
C ILE A 299 -10.48 18.48 7.78
N GLY A 300 -10.29 17.23 8.14
CA GLY A 300 -9.22 16.37 7.68
C GLY A 300 -9.75 15.00 7.30
N LEU A 301 -9.01 14.29 6.46
CA LEU A 301 -9.22 12.90 6.12
C LEU A 301 -7.89 12.17 6.14
N GLY A 302 -7.69 11.31 7.12
CA GLY A 302 -6.50 10.48 7.30
C GLY A 302 -6.68 9.06 6.80
N SER A 303 -5.71 8.22 7.12
CA SER A 303 -5.67 6.79 6.77
C SER A 303 -5.60 6.45 5.29
N MET A 304 -5.33 7.41 4.41
CA MET A 304 -5.01 7.17 3.01
C MET A 304 -3.53 6.82 2.84
N ASP A 305 -3.17 6.35 1.67
CA ASP A 305 -1.82 5.90 1.34
C ASP A 305 -1.37 6.43 -0.03
N TYR A 306 -0.15 6.97 -0.07
CA TYR A 306 0.53 7.34 -1.31
C TYR A 306 1.68 6.36 -1.54
N TYR A 307 1.37 5.23 -2.16
CA TYR A 307 2.34 4.17 -2.50
C TYR A 307 3.22 3.71 -1.32
N GLY A 308 2.58 3.47 -0.18
CA GLY A 308 3.22 3.08 1.07
C GLY A 308 3.56 4.22 2.02
N ILE A 309 3.44 5.47 1.59
CA ILE A 309 3.61 6.64 2.46
C ILE A 309 2.23 7.09 2.96
N GLY A 310 2.05 7.28 4.27
CA GLY A 310 0.79 7.77 4.82
C GLY A 310 0.37 9.09 4.18
N PHE A 311 -0.94 9.26 3.93
CA PHE A 311 -1.47 10.44 3.26
C PHE A 311 -2.71 10.94 3.98
N SER A 312 -2.77 12.25 4.19
CA SER A 312 -3.92 12.91 4.80
C SER A 312 -4.27 14.20 4.07
N ASN A 313 -5.56 14.43 3.85
CA ASN A 313 -6.09 15.72 3.42
C ASN A 313 -6.27 16.64 4.62
N ILE A 314 -5.92 17.90 4.45
CA ILE A 314 -6.24 18.97 5.40
C ILE A 314 -6.99 20.06 4.63
N ARG A 315 -8.27 20.22 4.94
CA ARG A 315 -9.12 21.21 4.30
C ARG A 315 -9.10 22.52 5.09
N LEU A 316 -8.73 23.60 4.42
CA LEU A 316 -8.88 24.94 5.00
C LEU A 316 -10.36 25.34 5.03
N PRO A 317 -10.81 26.09 6.07
CA PRO A 317 -12.13 26.67 6.07
C PRO A 317 -12.39 27.55 4.84
N ASN A 318 -13.64 27.63 4.41
CA ASN A 318 -14.06 28.43 3.25
C ASN A 318 -13.76 29.93 3.45
N ASP A 319 -13.86 30.39 4.68
CA ASP A 319 -13.55 31.77 5.08
C ASP A 319 -12.16 31.82 5.74
N SER A 320 -11.26 32.62 5.15
CA SER A 320 -9.91 32.83 5.69
C SER A 320 -9.92 33.45 7.10
N LYS A 321 -10.93 34.27 7.40
CA LYS A 321 -11.12 34.83 8.74
C LYS A 321 -11.50 33.75 9.75
N SER A 322 -12.34 32.79 9.37
CA SER A 322 -12.70 31.67 10.24
C SER A 322 -11.50 30.82 10.61
N TYR A 323 -10.59 30.56 9.68
CA TYR A 323 -9.35 29.85 10.00
C TYR A 323 -8.49 30.62 10.98
N THR A 324 -8.32 31.93 10.72
CA THR A 324 -7.55 32.82 11.61
C THR A 324 -8.23 33.00 12.98
N TYR A 325 -9.56 33.12 13.03
CA TYR A 325 -10.32 33.34 14.28
C TYR A 325 -10.54 32.06 15.07
N LYS A 326 -10.89 30.97 14.43
CA LYS A 326 -11.11 29.66 15.09
C LYS A 326 -9.81 29.11 15.67
N TYR A 327 -8.70 29.45 15.05
CA TYR A 327 -7.37 29.04 15.48
C TYR A 327 -6.53 30.21 16.01
N LYS A 328 -7.19 31.26 16.50
CA LYS A 328 -6.51 32.39 17.14
C LYS A 328 -5.71 31.89 18.33
N ILE A 329 -4.42 32.14 18.30
CA ILE A 329 -3.43 31.56 19.21
C ILE A 329 -3.61 32.14 20.63
N GLY A 330 -4.53 31.56 21.39
CA GLY A 330 -4.56 31.68 22.83
C GLY A 330 -3.87 30.49 23.49
N ILE A 331 -3.58 30.61 24.78
CA ILE A 331 -2.99 29.53 25.60
C ILE A 331 -3.84 28.26 25.58
N ASN A 332 -5.11 28.39 25.22
CA ASN A 332 -6.11 27.31 25.22
C ASN A 332 -6.47 26.79 23.84
N GLU A 333 -5.79 27.19 22.74
CA GLU A 333 -6.12 26.78 21.39
C GLU A 333 -5.17 25.71 20.88
N PHE A 334 -5.73 24.80 20.05
CA PHE A 334 -5.03 23.65 19.51
C PHE A 334 -5.23 23.57 17.99
N PRO A 335 -4.78 24.61 17.23
CA PRO A 335 -4.98 24.68 15.78
C PRO A 335 -4.27 23.55 15.02
N GLU A 336 -3.21 22.98 15.57
CA GLU A 336 -2.48 21.84 15.01
C GLU A 336 -3.18 20.50 15.24
N GLU A 337 -4.30 20.50 15.92
CA GLU A 337 -5.05 19.28 16.24
C GLU A 337 -5.43 18.48 14.99
N VAL A 338 -5.91 19.14 13.95
CA VAL A 338 -6.30 18.46 12.72
C VAL A 338 -5.14 17.68 12.09
N PHE A 339 -3.93 18.22 12.08
CA PHE A 339 -2.74 17.52 11.58
C PHE A 339 -2.41 16.30 12.43
N LEU A 340 -2.46 16.48 13.75
CA LEU A 340 -2.20 15.39 14.69
C LEU A 340 -3.26 14.29 14.58
N HIS A 341 -4.53 14.66 14.52
CA HIS A 341 -5.66 13.76 14.42
C HIS A 341 -5.55 12.89 13.17
N GLU A 342 -5.39 13.51 12.01
CA GLU A 342 -5.32 12.78 10.73
C GLU A 342 -4.07 11.91 10.62
N PHE A 343 -2.95 12.35 11.17
CA PHE A 343 -1.76 11.52 11.27
C PHE A 343 -1.97 10.32 12.20
N LEU A 344 -2.61 10.51 13.35
CA LEU A 344 -2.87 9.44 14.31
C LEU A 344 -3.78 8.34 13.74
N HIS A 345 -4.67 8.64 12.80
CA HIS A 345 -5.41 7.61 12.06
C HIS A 345 -4.50 6.64 11.29
N SER A 346 -3.38 7.14 10.76
CA SER A 346 -2.39 6.26 10.12
C SER A 346 -1.69 5.35 11.13
N LEU A 347 -1.37 5.86 12.31
CA LEU A 347 -0.80 5.04 13.40
C LEU A 347 -1.83 4.09 14.01
N GLU A 348 -3.09 4.51 14.14
CA GLU A 348 -4.21 3.67 14.55
C GLU A 348 -4.36 2.46 13.62
N ARG A 349 -4.39 2.70 12.32
CA ARG A 349 -4.42 1.62 11.32
C ARG A 349 -3.23 0.68 11.49
N THR A 350 -2.02 1.23 11.56
CA THR A 350 -0.79 0.44 11.74
C THR A 350 -0.83 -0.41 13.00
N ALA A 351 -1.31 0.12 14.13
CA ALA A 351 -1.43 -0.63 15.37
C ALA A 351 -2.46 -1.77 15.27
N LYS A 352 -3.64 -1.50 14.70
CA LYS A 352 -4.66 -2.52 14.46
C LYS A 352 -4.18 -3.65 13.55
N GLU A 353 -3.52 -3.32 12.46
CA GLU A 353 -2.90 -4.30 11.53
C GLU A 353 -1.74 -5.08 12.18
N SER A 354 -1.12 -4.52 13.21
CA SER A 354 -0.12 -5.20 14.03
C SER A 354 -0.72 -6.13 15.11
N GLY A 355 -2.04 -6.15 15.24
CA GLY A 355 -2.76 -6.94 16.24
C GLY A 355 -2.83 -6.28 17.62
N ASP A 356 -2.52 -5.00 17.74
CA ASP A 356 -2.66 -4.26 19.00
C ASP A 356 -4.11 -3.90 19.27
N GLU A 357 -4.57 -4.12 20.49
CA GLU A 357 -5.87 -3.66 20.96
C GLU A 357 -5.77 -2.18 21.36
N ILE A 358 -6.33 -1.32 20.52
CA ILE A 358 -6.36 0.12 20.75
C ILE A 358 -7.77 0.67 20.61
N PRO A 359 -8.15 1.76 21.34
CA PRO A 359 -9.43 2.42 21.12
C PRO A 359 -9.46 3.11 19.77
N ALA A 360 -10.65 3.30 19.19
CA ALA A 360 -10.78 4.20 18.05
C ALA A 360 -10.43 5.63 18.47
N LEU A 361 -9.79 6.38 17.58
CA LEU A 361 -9.32 7.73 17.88
C LEU A 361 -10.45 8.69 18.29
N HIS A 362 -11.68 8.42 17.81
CA HIS A 362 -12.89 9.18 18.10
C HIS A 362 -13.60 8.75 19.41
N ASP A 363 -13.13 7.70 20.11
CA ASP A 363 -13.80 7.14 21.31
C ASP A 363 -13.49 7.92 22.60
N TYR A 364 -12.99 9.15 22.54
CA TYR A 364 -12.53 9.90 23.70
C TYR A 364 -13.61 10.05 24.79
N GLU A 365 -14.86 10.29 24.42
CA GLU A 365 -15.98 10.39 25.38
C GLU A 365 -16.25 9.09 26.13
N LYS A 366 -16.16 7.94 25.42
CA LYS A 366 -16.32 6.61 25.98
C LYS A 366 -15.34 6.33 27.13
N TYR A 367 -14.17 6.94 27.07
CA TYR A 367 -13.13 6.79 28.10
C TYR A 367 -13.07 7.97 29.08
N GLY A 368 -14.10 8.83 29.09
CA GLY A 368 -14.26 9.92 30.07
C GLY A 368 -13.44 11.19 29.77
N TYR A 369 -12.94 11.31 28.53
CA TYR A 369 -12.33 12.56 28.09
C TYR A 369 -13.41 13.45 27.50
N THR A 370 -13.75 14.51 28.21
CA THR A 370 -14.76 15.46 27.78
C THR A 370 -14.13 16.66 27.10
N ASP A 371 -14.79 17.17 26.06
CA ASP A 371 -14.31 18.27 25.23
C ASP A 371 -14.51 19.65 25.88
N GLU A 372 -15.01 19.71 27.11
CA GLU A 372 -15.39 20.97 27.77
C GLU A 372 -14.26 21.99 27.84
N LYS A 373 -13.03 21.58 27.63
CA LYS A 373 -11.88 22.49 27.50
C LYS A 373 -10.79 21.73 26.78
N LEU A 374 -10.15 22.31 25.83
CA LEU A 374 -8.95 21.86 25.09
C LEU A 374 -7.93 21.06 25.95
N VAL A 375 -7.98 21.17 27.24
CA VAL A 375 -7.22 20.36 28.19
C VAL A 375 -7.60 18.89 28.16
N GLY A 376 -8.89 18.55 27.99
CA GLY A 376 -9.36 17.17 27.87
C GLY A 376 -8.92 16.56 26.55
N GLN A 377 -9.03 17.29 25.46
CA GLN A 377 -8.61 16.83 24.14
C GLN A 377 -7.08 16.59 24.06
N LYS A 378 -6.27 17.53 24.57
CA LYS A 378 -4.81 17.33 24.64
C LYS A 378 -4.43 16.16 25.53
N LYS A 379 -5.18 15.97 26.65
CA LYS A 379 -4.97 14.83 27.53
C LYS A 379 -5.33 13.52 26.84
N TRP A 380 -6.43 13.48 26.06
CA TRP A 380 -6.78 12.32 25.24
C TRP A 380 -5.63 11.93 24.32
N TYR A 381 -5.13 12.83 23.49
CA TYR A 381 -4.02 12.55 22.59
C TYR A 381 -2.75 12.13 23.34
N MET A 382 -2.44 12.78 24.46
CA MET A 382 -1.28 12.39 25.25
C MET A 382 -1.41 10.97 25.81
N ASP A 383 -2.55 10.62 26.38
CA ASP A 383 -2.76 9.29 26.95
C ASP A 383 -2.86 8.22 25.83
N TYR A 384 -3.50 8.57 24.70
CA TYR A 384 -3.58 7.73 23.52
C TYR A 384 -2.18 7.40 22.95
N MET A 385 -1.36 8.41 22.74
CA MET A 385 0.00 8.29 22.21
C MET A 385 0.98 7.58 23.16
N ASN A 386 0.62 7.39 24.41
CA ASN A 386 1.50 6.80 25.42
C ASN A 386 1.00 5.49 26.02
N LYS A 387 -0.13 4.94 25.51
CA LYS A 387 -0.79 3.76 26.07
C LYS A 387 -1.15 3.96 27.56
N GLU A 388 -1.73 5.12 27.87
CA GLU A 388 -2.07 5.52 29.25
C GLU A 388 -3.56 5.68 29.50
N ILE A 389 -4.42 5.38 28.49
CA ILE A 389 -5.88 5.38 28.66
C ILE A 389 -6.25 4.24 29.59
N LYS A 390 -6.90 4.57 30.70
CA LYS A 390 -7.27 3.61 31.75
C LYS A 390 -8.55 2.87 31.39
N THR A 391 -8.53 1.56 31.54
CA THR A 391 -9.70 0.66 31.47
C THR A 391 -9.71 -0.28 32.66
N ASP A 392 -10.79 -1.02 32.85
CA ASP A 392 -10.88 -2.03 33.92
C ASP A 392 -9.85 -3.17 33.73
N SER A 393 -9.48 -3.45 32.47
CA SER A 393 -8.49 -4.50 32.12
C SER A 393 -7.04 -4.00 32.07
N GLY A 394 -6.80 -2.68 32.29
CA GLY A 394 -5.45 -2.13 32.24
C GLY A 394 -5.35 -0.81 31.49
N LYS A 395 -4.22 -0.60 30.81
CA LYS A 395 -3.97 0.61 30.01
C LYS A 395 -3.94 0.26 28.53
N ILE A 396 -4.62 1.06 27.70
CA ILE A 396 -4.69 0.91 26.25
C ILE A 396 -4.20 2.20 25.55
N GLY A 397 -3.95 2.11 24.25
CA GLY A 397 -3.43 3.19 23.39
C GLY A 397 -2.24 2.72 22.55
N LEU A 398 -1.58 3.64 21.86
CA LEU A 398 -0.49 3.32 20.96
C LEU A 398 0.72 2.75 21.70
N PRO A 399 1.23 1.56 21.33
CA PRO A 399 2.47 1.03 21.87
C PRO A 399 3.68 1.85 21.39
N ALA A 400 4.77 1.83 22.16
CA ALA A 400 5.94 2.65 21.84
C ALA A 400 6.62 2.25 20.52
N GLU A 401 6.52 0.98 20.15
CA GLU A 401 7.10 0.38 18.95
C GLU A 401 6.50 0.96 17.67
N ILE A 402 5.26 1.47 17.74
CA ILE A 402 4.54 2.01 16.58
C ILE A 402 5.31 3.16 15.90
N TYR A 403 6.02 3.96 16.67
CA TYR A 403 6.78 5.09 16.17
C TYR A 403 7.99 4.72 15.31
N ASN A 404 8.39 3.45 15.33
CA ASN A 404 9.47 2.91 14.51
C ASN A 404 8.97 2.14 13.27
N MET A 405 7.65 1.98 13.12
CA MET A 405 7.03 1.24 12.02
C MET A 405 6.74 2.16 10.82
N LYS A 406 7.79 2.78 10.30
CA LYS A 406 7.72 3.75 9.20
C LYS A 406 7.93 3.07 7.84
N PRO A 407 7.40 3.63 6.74
CA PRO A 407 7.58 3.07 5.40
C PRO A 407 9.04 3.07 4.91
N ALA A 408 9.89 3.98 5.40
CA ALA A 408 11.34 4.05 5.09
C ALA A 408 11.66 3.97 3.59
N LYS A 409 11.03 4.83 2.76
CA LYS A 409 11.08 4.81 1.29
C LYS A 409 12.49 4.79 0.69
N ASN A 410 13.45 5.50 1.30
CA ASN A 410 14.83 5.60 0.80
C ASN A 410 15.79 4.65 1.51
N SER A 411 15.29 3.58 2.12
CA SER A 411 16.15 2.49 2.54
C SER A 411 16.96 1.99 1.34
N ASN A 412 18.19 1.57 1.58
CA ASN A 412 18.90 0.76 0.60
C ASN A 412 18.15 -0.57 0.48
N PHE A 413 17.42 -0.73 -0.61
CA PHE A 413 16.67 -1.95 -0.87
C PHE A 413 17.59 -2.96 -1.56
N GLU A 414 17.67 -4.15 -0.98
CA GLU A 414 18.37 -5.28 -1.56
C GLU A 414 17.35 -6.33 -2.00
N TYR A 415 17.59 -6.97 -3.14
CA TYR A 415 16.75 -8.07 -3.58
C TYR A 415 16.72 -9.17 -2.54
N SER A 416 15.61 -9.31 -1.83
CA SER A 416 15.41 -10.39 -0.87
C SER A 416 14.69 -11.57 -1.49
N TYR A 417 13.90 -11.31 -2.52
CA TYR A 417 13.13 -12.30 -3.23
C TYR A 417 12.82 -11.77 -4.64
N LYS A 418 13.46 -12.33 -5.63
CA LYS A 418 12.94 -12.32 -6.98
C LYS A 418 12.06 -13.56 -7.05
N LEU A 419 10.77 -13.38 -7.20
CA LEU A 419 10.00 -14.44 -7.81
C LEU A 419 10.70 -14.66 -9.15
N ASP A 420 11.38 -15.78 -9.28
CA ASP A 420 11.57 -16.39 -10.59
C ASP A 420 10.15 -16.68 -11.07
N VAL A 421 9.48 -15.61 -11.50
CA VAL A 421 8.20 -15.68 -12.17
C VAL A 421 8.50 -16.34 -13.46
N TYR A 422 8.51 -17.67 -13.34
CA TYR A 422 8.65 -18.52 -14.48
C TYR A 422 10.07 -18.54 -15.10
N LYS A 423 10.95 -19.36 -14.58
CA LYS A 423 11.72 -20.19 -15.50
C LYS A 423 10.65 -20.93 -16.32
N GLU A 424 10.62 -20.76 -17.65
CA GLU A 424 9.87 -21.72 -18.48
C GLU A 424 10.09 -23.07 -17.85
N PRO A 425 9.05 -23.92 -17.63
CA PRO A 425 9.32 -25.27 -17.20
C PRO A 425 10.37 -25.74 -18.20
N LYS A 426 11.58 -25.91 -17.75
CA LYS A 426 12.58 -26.62 -18.53
C LYS A 426 11.80 -27.83 -18.95
N ASN A 427 11.62 -28.01 -20.25
CA ASN A 427 10.69 -28.97 -20.80
C ASN A 427 10.93 -30.26 -20.03
N PHE A 428 10.02 -30.66 -19.14
CA PHE A 428 10.20 -31.81 -18.22
C PHE A 428 10.68 -33.00 -19.02
N ILE A 429 10.19 -33.11 -20.25
CA ILE A 429 10.61 -34.13 -21.23
C ILE A 429 12.11 -33.94 -21.59
N GLU A 430 12.59 -32.73 -21.80
CA GLU A 430 14.01 -32.48 -22.12
C GLU A 430 14.94 -32.71 -20.91
N GLU A 431 14.55 -32.34 -19.70
CA GLU A 431 15.33 -32.66 -18.49
C GLU A 431 15.37 -34.17 -18.23
N VAL A 432 14.23 -34.84 -18.32
CA VAL A 432 14.14 -36.28 -18.18
C VAL A 432 14.98 -36.95 -19.29
N GLN A 433 14.93 -36.45 -20.51
CA GLN A 433 15.72 -36.96 -21.65
C GLN A 433 17.23 -36.74 -21.47
N GLN A 434 17.63 -35.55 -20.94
CA GLN A 434 19.04 -35.28 -20.65
C GLN A 434 19.57 -36.17 -19.50
N VAL A 435 18.78 -36.38 -18.45
CA VAL A 435 19.15 -37.27 -17.35
C VAL A 435 19.18 -38.72 -17.83
N PHE A 436 18.17 -39.14 -18.60
CA PHE A 436 18.11 -40.47 -19.20
C PHE A 436 19.35 -40.76 -20.09
N ASN A 437 19.70 -39.80 -20.95
CA ASN A 437 20.88 -39.91 -21.81
C ASN A 437 22.19 -39.96 -21.00
N LYS A 438 22.31 -39.19 -19.91
CA LYS A 438 23.48 -39.27 -18.99
C LYS A 438 23.57 -40.61 -18.28
N VAL A 439 22.43 -41.16 -17.83
CA VAL A 439 22.40 -42.49 -17.19
C VAL A 439 22.73 -43.60 -18.20
N CYS A 440 22.16 -43.56 -19.38
CA CYS A 440 22.46 -44.52 -20.44
C CYS A 440 23.94 -44.50 -20.85
N LYS A 441 24.53 -43.29 -20.94
CA LYS A 441 25.97 -43.15 -21.23
C LYS A 441 26.82 -43.76 -20.12
N LYS A 442 26.51 -43.53 -18.85
CA LYS A 442 27.23 -44.15 -17.71
C LYS A 442 27.07 -45.68 -17.66
N ILE A 443 25.88 -46.18 -17.99
CA ILE A 443 25.64 -47.64 -18.05
C ILE A 443 26.50 -48.26 -19.16
N ASN A 444 26.61 -47.64 -20.33
CA ASN A 444 27.45 -48.12 -21.43
C ASN A 444 28.96 -48.04 -21.13
N GLU A 445 29.37 -47.21 -20.19
CA GLU A 445 30.76 -47.15 -19.70
C GLU A 445 31.08 -48.25 -18.65
N ILE A 446 30.07 -48.90 -18.07
CA ILE A 446 30.19 -49.92 -17.01
C ILE A 446 29.98 -51.35 -17.60
N ILE A 447 29.35 -51.48 -18.72
CA ILE A 447 29.13 -52.73 -19.46
C ILE A 447 30.27 -52.93 -20.48
#